data_053b8a06d798702b70cef0926b52606e
#
_entry.id   053b8a06d798702b70cef0926b52606e
#
_cell.length_a   1.000
_cell.length_b   1.000
_cell.length_c   1.000
_cell.angle_alpha   90.00
_cell.angle_beta   90.00
_cell.angle_gamma   90.00
#
_symmetry.space_group_name_H-M   'P 1'
#
loop_
_entity.id
_entity.type
_entity.pdbx_description
1 polymer ?
#
loop_
_entity_poly.entity_id
_entity_poly.type
_entity_poly.pdbx_seq_one_letter_code
_entity_poly.pdbx_strand_id
1 'polypeptide(L)'
;MASYFSYFPNIEYVSRTTDRSSAEEYITVKNIFRSAKIRNDFYNVATAFEDYMIIANERPDQVAEAVYGDPRYDWVILTANNITNMREQWPLNAQDFQNYILEKYKTESALEEIHHYITEISIDSRKRIVVPEGLRVDSNFYSQYLDQSTRVEIDYGGTLNDIATVDNVGTVRDSNGNIVTHDNILAVTNYEYEENLNDAKRRIKILKEDYLDVVINDMRTIMKYKPSSQYIDRGLKQAYNPRLSGQ
;
A
#
# COMPACT_ATOMS: atom_id res chain seq x y z
N MET A 1 -3.04 28.65 10.14
CA MET A 1 -1.99 27.62 10.00
C MET A 1 -1.52 27.53 8.56
N ALA A 2 -0.35 26.94 8.31
CA ALA A 2 0.27 26.98 6.99
C ALA A 2 -0.14 25.77 6.15
N SER A 3 -0.49 25.95 4.88
CA SER A 3 -0.76 24.88 3.93
C SER A 3 0.54 24.14 3.55
N TYR A 4 0.46 22.92 3.06
CA TYR A 4 1.61 22.06 2.71
C TYR A 4 2.70 22.79 1.91
N PHE A 5 2.33 23.47 0.84
CA PHE A 5 3.28 24.20 0.00
C PHE A 5 3.95 25.42 0.67
N SER A 6 3.42 25.89 1.80
CA SER A 6 4.07 26.98 2.54
C SER A 6 5.37 26.56 3.21
N TYR A 7 5.54 25.26 3.49
CA TYR A 7 6.76 24.70 4.07
C TYR A 7 7.91 24.58 3.05
N PHE A 8 7.59 24.59 1.76
CA PHE A 8 8.60 24.44 0.71
C PHE A 8 9.49 25.68 0.60
N PRO A 9 10.80 25.51 0.43
CA PRO A 9 11.71 26.63 0.24
C PRO A 9 11.44 27.31 -1.10
N ASN A 10 11.72 28.61 -1.12
CA ASN A 10 11.69 29.38 -2.34
C ASN A 10 13.01 29.19 -3.11
N ILE A 11 12.89 29.12 -4.42
CA ILE A 11 14.01 29.17 -5.36
C ILE A 11 13.79 30.29 -6.37
N GLU A 12 14.85 30.87 -6.84
CA GLU A 12 14.80 31.84 -7.92
C GLU A 12 14.91 31.10 -9.25
N TYR A 13 13.95 31.32 -10.11
CA TYR A 13 13.87 30.68 -11.41
C TYR A 13 13.76 31.72 -12.51
N VAL A 14 14.41 31.47 -13.65
CA VAL A 14 14.36 32.39 -14.80
C VAL A 14 12.95 32.40 -15.39
N SER A 15 12.34 33.58 -15.47
CA SER A 15 11.05 33.73 -16.14
C SER A 15 11.22 33.49 -17.66
N ARG A 16 10.42 32.58 -18.20
CA ARG A 16 10.38 32.33 -19.66
C ARG A 16 9.36 33.20 -20.40
N THR A 17 8.66 34.06 -19.67
CA THR A 17 7.57 34.89 -20.24
C THR A 17 8.07 36.18 -20.87
N THR A 18 9.34 36.53 -20.64
CA THR A 18 9.97 37.72 -21.25
C THR A 18 10.95 37.29 -22.33
N ASP A 19 11.11 38.14 -23.35
CA ASP A 19 12.04 37.90 -24.46
C ASP A 19 13.45 37.52 -23.94
N ARG A 20 14.09 36.57 -24.65
CA ARG A 20 15.42 36.03 -24.32
C ARG A 20 16.53 37.06 -24.11
N SER A 21 16.27 38.33 -24.32
CA SER A 21 17.22 39.44 -24.18
C SER A 21 17.44 39.91 -22.75
N SER A 22 16.53 39.62 -21.82
CA SER A 22 16.68 40.01 -20.40
C SER A 22 16.99 38.77 -19.53
N ALA A 23 18.28 38.44 -19.44
CA ALA A 23 18.80 37.37 -18.57
C ALA A 23 18.61 37.64 -17.06
N GLU A 24 17.96 38.73 -16.68
CA GLU A 24 17.92 39.22 -15.29
C GLU A 24 16.59 39.06 -14.59
N GLU A 25 15.53 38.64 -15.25
CA GLU A 25 14.24 38.45 -14.59
C GLU A 25 14.11 37.07 -13.95
N TYR A 26 14.42 37.03 -12.69
CA TYR A 26 14.16 35.86 -11.84
C TYR A 26 12.85 36.04 -11.08
N ILE A 27 12.05 35.00 -11.11
CA ILE A 27 10.85 34.91 -10.29
C ILE A 27 11.07 33.96 -9.12
N THR A 28 10.55 34.32 -7.97
CA THR A 28 10.57 33.43 -6.81
C THR A 28 9.47 32.41 -6.92
N VAL A 29 9.84 31.14 -7.00
CA VAL A 29 8.90 30.01 -7.07
C VAL A 29 9.14 29.03 -5.93
N LYS A 30 8.12 28.26 -5.59
CA LYS A 30 8.26 27.16 -4.63
C LYS A 30 9.01 25.99 -5.25
N ASN A 31 9.95 25.40 -4.52
CA ASN A 31 10.66 24.20 -4.96
C ASN A 31 9.81 22.94 -4.75
N ILE A 32 8.94 22.64 -5.70
CA ILE A 32 8.03 21.46 -5.67
C ILE A 32 8.76 20.13 -5.86
N PHE A 33 10.02 20.14 -6.26
CA PHE A 33 10.84 18.91 -6.43
C PHE A 33 11.36 18.35 -5.11
N ARG A 34 11.13 19.06 -4.02
CA ARG A 34 11.47 18.58 -2.70
C ARG A 34 10.31 17.77 -2.11
N SER A 35 10.61 16.62 -1.56
CA SER A 35 9.66 15.80 -0.81
C SER A 35 10.20 15.53 0.59
N ALA A 36 9.30 15.32 1.53
CA ALA A 36 9.63 14.86 2.88
C ALA A 36 8.96 13.51 3.12
N LYS A 37 9.60 12.70 3.96
CA LYS A 37 9.08 11.44 4.46
C LYS A 37 9.19 11.47 5.99
N ILE A 38 8.22 10.90 6.67
CA ILE A 38 8.33 10.69 8.12
C ILE A 38 9.48 9.72 8.39
N ARG A 39 10.25 10.00 9.42
CA ARG A 39 11.42 9.18 9.80
C ARG A 39 11.00 7.76 10.14
N ASN A 40 11.78 6.78 9.70
CA ASN A 40 11.45 5.36 9.92
C ASN A 40 11.45 4.97 11.40
N ASP A 41 12.28 5.61 12.23
CA ASP A 41 12.28 5.40 13.68
C ASP A 41 10.98 5.86 14.34
N PHE A 42 10.34 6.91 13.82
CA PHE A 42 9.05 7.38 14.29
C PHE A 42 7.90 6.41 13.95
N TYR A 43 7.98 5.73 12.80
CA TYR A 43 7.02 4.66 12.46
C TYR A 43 7.03 3.47 13.43
N ASN A 44 8.17 3.24 14.06
CA ASN A 44 8.33 2.16 15.03
C ASN A 44 7.75 2.50 16.41
N VAL A 45 7.34 3.75 16.64
CA VAL A 45 6.63 4.16 17.85
C VAL A 45 5.17 3.75 17.72
N ALA A 46 4.84 2.54 18.18
CA ALA A 46 3.49 1.97 18.08
C ALA A 46 2.39 2.86 18.67
N THR A 47 2.73 3.73 19.60
CA THR A 47 1.79 4.64 20.26
C THR A 47 1.53 5.93 19.48
N ALA A 48 2.31 6.23 18.43
CA ALA A 48 2.20 7.48 17.68
C ALA A 48 1.11 7.44 16.61
N PHE A 49 0.69 6.25 16.21
CA PHE A 49 -0.29 6.07 15.14
C PHE A 49 -1.50 5.28 15.63
N GLU A 50 -2.62 5.53 14.99
CA GLU A 50 -3.86 4.76 15.13
C GLU A 50 -4.29 4.24 13.77
N ASP A 51 -4.92 3.05 13.77
CA ASP A 51 -5.51 2.51 12.55
C ASP A 51 -6.86 3.20 12.29
N TYR A 52 -7.05 3.64 11.06
CA TYR A 52 -8.28 4.29 10.61
C TYR A 52 -8.79 3.58 9.36
N MET A 53 -10.10 3.40 9.31
CA MET A 53 -10.79 2.83 8.15
C MET A 53 -11.50 3.95 7.40
N ILE A 54 -11.08 4.22 6.18
CA ILE A 54 -11.73 5.20 5.29
C ILE A 54 -13.14 4.72 4.96
N ILE A 55 -14.13 5.53 5.28
CA ILE A 55 -15.55 5.21 5.08
C ILE A 55 -16.02 5.84 3.77
N ALA A 56 -16.73 5.05 2.97
CA ALA A 56 -17.33 5.50 1.71
C ALA A 56 -16.34 6.27 0.81
N ASN A 57 -16.61 7.54 0.54
CA ASN A 57 -15.87 8.40 -0.40
C ASN A 57 -15.08 9.49 0.33
N GLU A 58 -14.65 9.26 1.57
CA GLU A 58 -13.88 10.24 2.30
C GLU A 58 -12.59 10.60 1.56
N ARG A 59 -12.34 11.89 1.45
CA ARG A 59 -11.11 12.44 0.89
C ARG A 59 -10.11 12.74 2.01
N PRO A 60 -8.81 12.82 1.72
CA PRO A 60 -7.79 13.10 2.73
C PRO A 60 -8.06 14.37 3.54
N ASP A 61 -8.58 15.42 2.89
CA ASP A 61 -8.95 16.68 3.54
C ASP A 61 -10.12 16.52 4.53
N GLN A 62 -11.10 15.70 4.21
CA GLN A 62 -12.23 15.39 5.10
C GLN A 62 -11.80 14.55 6.30
N VAL A 63 -10.93 13.56 6.08
CA VAL A 63 -10.34 12.78 7.17
C VAL A 63 -9.49 13.68 8.08
N ALA A 64 -8.71 14.61 7.50
CA ALA A 64 -7.91 15.56 8.27
C ALA A 64 -8.78 16.51 9.11
N GLU A 65 -9.90 16.97 8.56
CA GLU A 65 -10.86 17.79 9.30
C GLU A 65 -11.49 17.01 10.45
N ALA A 66 -11.87 15.76 10.23
CA ALA A 66 -12.48 14.92 11.26
C ALA A 66 -11.51 14.60 12.41
N VAL A 67 -10.22 14.38 12.11
CA VAL A 67 -9.22 13.94 13.09
C VAL A 67 -8.49 15.12 13.74
N TYR A 68 -8.09 16.12 12.95
CA TYR A 68 -7.25 17.23 13.41
C TYR A 68 -8.01 18.57 13.51
N GLY A 69 -9.29 18.58 13.12
CA GLY A 69 -10.09 19.82 13.10
C GLY A 69 -9.67 20.84 12.04
N ASP A 70 -8.79 20.47 11.10
CA ASP A 70 -8.33 21.36 10.02
C ASP A 70 -8.00 20.56 8.76
N PRO A 71 -8.72 20.78 7.64
CA PRO A 71 -8.51 20.04 6.39
C PRO A 71 -7.12 20.27 5.76
N ARG A 72 -6.39 21.31 6.16
CA ARG A 72 -5.04 21.62 5.68
C ARG A 72 -3.96 20.63 6.15
N TYR A 73 -4.30 19.73 7.05
CA TYR A 73 -3.42 18.64 7.48
C TYR A 73 -3.55 17.35 6.67
N ASP A 74 -4.26 17.38 5.54
CA ASP A 74 -4.36 16.29 4.57
C ASP A 74 -3.00 15.68 4.22
N TRP A 75 -1.98 16.54 4.06
CA TRP A 75 -0.62 16.12 3.77
C TRP A 75 0.01 15.27 4.89
N VAL A 76 -0.39 15.45 6.14
CA VAL A 76 0.10 14.62 7.27
C VAL A 76 -0.38 13.20 7.08
N ILE A 77 -1.65 13.01 6.73
CA ILE A 77 -2.23 11.69 6.45
C ILE A 77 -1.54 11.04 5.26
N LEU A 78 -1.39 11.77 4.14
CA LEU A 78 -0.72 11.26 2.95
C LEU A 78 0.74 10.88 3.22
N THR A 79 1.46 11.72 3.95
CA THR A 79 2.86 11.47 4.31
C THR A 79 2.99 10.32 5.30
N ALA A 80 2.07 10.20 6.26
CA ALA A 80 2.04 9.10 7.24
C ALA A 80 1.87 7.73 6.55
N ASN A 81 1.12 7.67 5.47
CA ASN A 81 0.90 6.45 4.70
C ASN A 81 1.82 6.32 3.48
N ASN A 82 2.79 7.22 3.33
CA ASN A 82 3.71 7.26 2.18
C ASN A 82 2.97 7.30 0.82
N ILE A 83 1.81 7.96 0.79
CA ILE A 83 1.00 8.15 -0.40
C ILE A 83 1.59 9.31 -1.21
N THR A 84 2.14 9.01 -2.37
CA THR A 84 2.73 9.99 -3.29
C THR A 84 1.83 10.27 -4.49
N ASN A 85 1.06 9.30 -4.89
CA ASN A 85 0.06 9.41 -5.96
C ASN A 85 -1.33 9.10 -5.40
N MET A 86 -2.07 10.15 -5.06
CA MET A 86 -3.41 10.02 -4.50
C MET A 86 -4.39 9.27 -5.42
N ARG A 87 -4.25 9.41 -6.75
CA ARG A 87 -5.17 8.75 -7.70
C ARG A 87 -5.05 7.23 -7.69
N GLU A 88 -3.85 6.71 -7.46
CA GLU A 88 -3.59 5.27 -7.50
C GLU A 88 -3.60 4.63 -6.10
N GLN A 89 -3.18 5.39 -5.09
CA GLN A 89 -2.93 4.87 -3.75
C GLN A 89 -4.05 5.16 -2.75
N TRP A 90 -4.97 6.07 -3.06
CA TRP A 90 -6.18 6.30 -2.27
C TRP A 90 -7.31 5.38 -2.76
N PRO A 91 -8.21 4.90 -1.87
CA PRO A 91 -9.32 4.06 -2.30
C PRO A 91 -10.26 4.81 -3.23
N LEU A 92 -10.63 4.14 -4.32
CA LEU A 92 -11.60 4.67 -5.26
C LEU A 92 -13.01 4.51 -4.72
N ASN A 93 -13.88 5.46 -5.03
CA ASN A 93 -15.31 5.29 -4.81
C ASN A 93 -15.90 4.29 -5.83
N ALA A 94 -17.15 3.85 -5.60
CA ALA A 94 -17.78 2.82 -6.41
C ALA A 94 -17.84 3.19 -7.90
N GLN A 95 -18.13 4.47 -8.23
CA GLN A 95 -18.23 4.91 -9.62
C GLN A 95 -16.86 4.98 -10.31
N ASP A 96 -15.86 5.54 -9.62
CA ASP A 96 -14.50 5.63 -10.16
C ASP A 96 -13.86 4.24 -10.26
N PHE A 97 -14.16 3.34 -9.33
CA PHE A 97 -13.74 1.96 -9.37
C PHE A 97 -14.32 1.23 -10.59
N GLN A 98 -15.61 1.38 -10.86
CA GLN A 98 -16.23 0.81 -12.05
C GLN A 98 -15.60 1.34 -13.34
N ASN A 99 -15.38 2.64 -13.42
CA ASN A 99 -14.71 3.25 -14.58
C ASN A 99 -13.28 2.70 -14.76
N TYR A 100 -12.53 2.58 -13.67
CA TYR A 100 -11.18 2.01 -13.66
C TYR A 100 -11.15 0.58 -14.18
N ILE A 101 -12.07 -0.27 -13.69
CA ILE A 101 -12.16 -1.67 -14.11
C ILE A 101 -12.49 -1.79 -15.60
N LEU A 102 -13.50 -1.03 -16.08
CA LEU A 102 -13.89 -1.03 -17.48
C LEU A 102 -12.76 -0.53 -18.41
N GLU A 103 -12.00 0.45 -17.96
CA GLU A 103 -10.84 0.94 -18.72
C GLU A 103 -9.73 -0.12 -18.79
N LYS A 104 -9.48 -0.84 -17.69
CA LYS A 104 -8.41 -1.81 -17.59
C LYS A 104 -8.71 -3.11 -18.33
N TYR A 105 -9.88 -3.69 -18.12
CA TYR A 105 -10.23 -5.01 -18.65
C TYR A 105 -11.07 -4.96 -19.93
N LYS A 106 -11.69 -3.84 -20.25
CA LYS A 106 -12.45 -3.55 -21.47
C LYS A 106 -13.70 -4.41 -21.70
N THR A 107 -13.75 -5.62 -21.21
CA THR A 107 -14.87 -6.56 -21.40
C THR A 107 -15.30 -7.15 -20.06
N GLU A 108 -16.58 -7.41 -19.92
CA GLU A 108 -17.16 -8.02 -18.73
C GLU A 108 -16.68 -9.45 -18.54
N SER A 109 -16.52 -10.20 -19.63
CA SER A 109 -15.97 -11.57 -19.58
C SER A 109 -14.54 -11.63 -19.04
N ALA A 110 -13.71 -10.61 -19.30
CA ALA A 110 -12.35 -10.56 -18.78
C ALA A 110 -12.33 -10.27 -17.25
N LEU A 111 -13.39 -9.70 -16.69
CA LEU A 111 -13.52 -9.51 -15.25
C LEU A 111 -13.82 -10.82 -14.51
N GLU A 112 -14.55 -11.71 -15.14
CA GLU A 112 -14.91 -13.03 -14.60
C GLU A 112 -13.78 -14.06 -14.76
N GLU A 113 -12.74 -13.77 -15.56
CA GLU A 113 -11.59 -14.64 -15.68
C GLU A 113 -10.85 -14.79 -14.36
N ILE A 114 -10.34 -16.00 -14.11
CA ILE A 114 -9.62 -16.34 -12.89
C ILE A 114 -8.25 -15.67 -12.91
N HIS A 115 -8.00 -14.81 -11.92
CA HIS A 115 -6.70 -14.17 -11.72
C HIS A 115 -5.70 -15.10 -11.02
N HIS A 116 -6.14 -15.80 -9.96
CA HIS A 116 -5.32 -16.75 -9.21
C HIS A 116 -6.20 -17.59 -8.28
N TYR A 117 -5.59 -18.59 -7.66
CA TYR A 117 -6.23 -19.40 -6.64
C TYR A 117 -5.64 -19.09 -5.26
N ILE A 118 -6.48 -19.16 -4.24
CA ILE A 118 -6.08 -19.04 -2.83
C ILE A 118 -6.56 -20.25 -2.05
N THR A 119 -5.85 -20.61 -0.99
CA THR A 119 -6.25 -21.67 -0.09
C THR A 119 -7.39 -21.24 0.83
N GLU A 120 -8.34 -22.14 1.07
CA GLU A 120 -9.22 -22.06 2.25
C GLU A 120 -8.52 -22.60 3.49
N ILE A 121 -9.00 -22.15 4.66
CA ILE A 121 -8.48 -22.66 5.93
C ILE A 121 -8.79 -24.15 6.05
N SER A 122 -7.77 -24.96 6.27
CA SER A 122 -7.92 -26.37 6.57
C SER A 122 -7.49 -26.66 8.00
N ILE A 123 -8.38 -27.30 8.78
CA ILE A 123 -8.18 -27.55 10.21
C ILE A 123 -8.27 -29.04 10.46
N ASP A 124 -7.32 -29.60 11.24
CA ASP A 124 -7.34 -31.01 11.62
C ASP A 124 -8.39 -31.29 12.73
N SER A 125 -8.61 -32.58 13.02
CA SER A 125 -9.52 -33.05 14.08
C SER A 125 -9.15 -32.52 15.48
N ARG A 126 -7.91 -32.06 15.69
CA ARG A 126 -7.40 -31.44 16.91
C ARG A 126 -7.48 -29.91 16.90
N LYS A 127 -8.20 -29.32 15.96
CA LYS A 127 -8.34 -27.87 15.74
C LYS A 127 -7.03 -27.12 15.46
N ARG A 128 -6.03 -27.81 14.90
CA ARG A 128 -4.79 -27.20 14.42
C ARG A 128 -4.95 -26.80 12.96
N ILE A 129 -4.50 -25.62 12.61
CA ILE A 129 -4.49 -25.17 11.21
C ILE A 129 -3.43 -25.97 10.46
N VAL A 130 -3.84 -26.72 9.45
CA VAL A 130 -2.98 -27.50 8.55
C VAL A 130 -2.57 -26.64 7.36
N VAL A 131 -3.54 -25.97 6.74
CA VAL A 131 -3.31 -25.00 5.68
C VAL A 131 -3.95 -23.69 6.09
N PRO A 132 -3.19 -22.61 6.19
CA PRO A 132 -3.76 -21.30 6.46
C PRO A 132 -4.53 -20.79 5.24
N GLU A 133 -5.52 -19.94 5.48
CA GLU A 133 -6.28 -19.23 4.46
C GLU A 133 -5.41 -18.22 3.71
N GLY A 134 -5.71 -18.00 2.43
CA GLY A 134 -5.16 -16.89 1.65
C GLY A 134 -3.78 -17.12 1.04
N LEU A 135 -3.23 -18.33 1.08
CA LEU A 135 -2.00 -18.64 0.34
C LEU A 135 -2.29 -18.74 -1.16
N ARG A 136 -1.49 -18.07 -1.98
CA ARG A 136 -1.57 -18.23 -3.43
C ARG A 136 -1.03 -19.57 -3.86
N VAL A 137 -1.81 -20.29 -4.62
CA VAL A 137 -1.52 -21.66 -5.07
C VAL A 137 -1.87 -21.85 -6.55
N ASP A 138 -1.44 -22.94 -7.11
CA ASP A 138 -1.80 -23.35 -8.47
C ASP A 138 -3.20 -24.01 -8.49
N SER A 139 -3.82 -24.05 -9.66
CA SER A 139 -5.13 -24.68 -9.89
C SER A 139 -5.19 -26.17 -9.49
N ASN A 140 -4.04 -26.84 -9.46
CA ASN A 140 -3.91 -28.25 -9.10
C ASN A 140 -3.47 -28.46 -7.64
N PHE A 141 -3.50 -27.40 -6.83
CA PHE A 141 -3.08 -27.52 -5.43
C PHE A 141 -4.07 -28.38 -4.66
N TYR A 142 -3.54 -29.35 -3.93
CA TYR A 142 -4.29 -30.09 -2.93
C TYR A 142 -3.41 -30.27 -1.67
N SER A 143 -4.01 -30.13 -0.50
CA SER A 143 -3.31 -30.38 0.74
C SER A 143 -3.40 -31.86 1.08
N GLN A 144 -2.27 -32.57 1.02
CA GLN A 144 -2.16 -33.88 1.64
C GLN A 144 -1.56 -33.75 3.03
N TYR A 145 -2.30 -34.14 4.02
CA TYR A 145 -1.76 -34.35 5.36
C TYR A 145 -1.91 -35.81 5.73
N LEU A 146 -0.81 -36.56 5.68
CA LEU A 146 -0.70 -37.89 6.22
C LEU A 146 0.18 -37.85 7.48
N ASP A 147 -0.45 -37.86 8.64
CA ASP A 147 0.25 -38.27 9.84
C ASP A 147 0.32 -39.81 9.82
N GLN A 148 1.53 -40.35 9.63
CA GLN A 148 1.77 -41.78 9.57
C GLN A 148 1.50 -42.52 10.90
N SER A 149 1.36 -41.78 12.00
CA SER A 149 1.19 -42.36 13.33
C SER A 149 -0.25 -42.40 13.82
N THR A 150 -1.09 -41.57 13.28
CA THR A 150 -2.53 -41.52 13.56
C THR A 150 -3.26 -41.36 12.23
N ARG A 151 -4.21 -42.23 11.95
CA ARG A 151 -5.17 -42.02 10.84
C ARG A 151 -5.94 -40.74 11.18
N VAL A 152 -5.40 -39.60 10.78
CA VAL A 152 -6.05 -38.34 11.01
C VAL A 152 -7.15 -38.21 9.96
N GLU A 153 -8.36 -38.17 10.43
CA GLU A 153 -9.50 -37.72 9.66
C GLU A 153 -9.27 -36.25 9.35
N ILE A 154 -8.97 -35.92 8.10
CA ILE A 154 -8.82 -34.55 7.64
C ILE A 154 -10.24 -34.06 7.31
N ASP A 155 -10.68 -33.02 8.00
CA ASP A 155 -11.92 -32.34 7.65
C ASP A 155 -11.64 -31.40 6.47
N TYR A 156 -12.05 -31.82 5.29
CA TYR A 156 -11.92 -31.06 4.05
C TYR A 156 -13.12 -30.12 3.82
N GLY A 157 -13.80 -29.65 4.87
CA GLY A 157 -15.02 -28.84 4.71
C GLY A 157 -16.22 -29.60 4.16
N GLY A 158 -16.06 -30.88 3.80
CA GLY A 158 -17.10 -31.83 3.52
C GLY A 158 -17.42 -32.66 4.76
N THR A 159 -18.59 -33.28 4.82
CA THR A 159 -18.95 -34.20 5.90
C THR A 159 -17.98 -35.38 5.91
N LEU A 160 -17.33 -35.61 7.04
CA LEU A 160 -16.36 -36.68 7.36
C LEU A 160 -16.77 -38.13 6.92
N ASN A 161 -18.01 -38.29 6.52
CA ASN A 161 -18.59 -39.58 6.17
C ASN A 161 -18.21 -40.09 4.77
N ASP A 162 -17.54 -39.27 3.95
CA ASP A 162 -17.27 -39.63 2.56
C ASP A 162 -15.86 -40.20 2.31
N ILE A 163 -14.98 -40.22 3.34
CA ILE A 163 -13.61 -40.76 3.19
C ILE A 163 -13.58 -42.20 3.61
N ALA A 164 -13.54 -43.12 2.64
CA ALA A 164 -13.48 -44.54 2.91
C ALA A 164 -12.04 -45.11 2.93
N THR A 165 -11.14 -44.66 2.08
CA THR A 165 -9.78 -45.17 1.97
C THR A 165 -8.79 -44.16 1.41
N VAL A 166 -7.55 -44.24 1.91
CA VAL A 166 -6.39 -43.57 1.31
C VAL A 166 -5.49 -44.65 0.73
N ASP A 167 -5.19 -44.61 -0.56
CA ASP A 167 -4.30 -45.58 -1.19
C ASP A 167 -2.81 -45.30 -0.86
N ASN A 168 -1.93 -46.22 -1.27
CA ASN A 168 -0.48 -46.11 -1.01
C ASN A 168 0.20 -44.93 -1.74
N VAL A 169 -0.51 -44.25 -2.60
CA VAL A 169 -0.04 -43.07 -3.33
C VAL A 169 -0.59 -41.77 -2.70
N GLY A 170 -1.45 -41.91 -1.66
CA GLY A 170 -2.04 -40.76 -0.98
C GLY A 170 -3.31 -40.24 -1.64
N THR A 171 -3.91 -40.97 -2.58
CA THR A 171 -5.17 -40.60 -3.21
C THR A 171 -6.32 -40.93 -2.28
N VAL A 172 -7.11 -39.93 -1.94
CA VAL A 172 -8.32 -40.11 -1.11
C VAL A 172 -9.47 -40.56 -1.99
N ARG A 173 -10.18 -41.62 -1.56
CA ARG A 173 -11.35 -42.14 -2.26
C ARG A 173 -12.56 -42.15 -1.34
N ASP A 174 -13.73 -41.88 -1.93
CA ASP A 174 -15.00 -42.00 -1.23
C ASP A 174 -15.39 -43.49 -1.00
N SER A 175 -16.50 -43.70 -0.28
CA SER A 175 -17.06 -45.03 -0.05
C SER A 175 -17.45 -45.78 -1.33
N ASN A 176 -17.60 -45.08 -2.46
CA ASN A 176 -17.91 -45.61 -3.77
C ASN A 176 -16.67 -45.86 -4.65
N GLY A 177 -15.47 -45.56 -4.13
CA GLY A 177 -14.19 -45.76 -4.82
C GLY A 177 -13.80 -44.62 -5.76
N ASN A 178 -14.55 -43.51 -5.83
CA ASN A 178 -14.20 -42.35 -6.65
C ASN A 178 -13.10 -41.53 -5.97
N ILE A 179 -12.22 -40.95 -6.77
CA ILE A 179 -11.20 -40.02 -6.26
C ILE A 179 -11.91 -38.76 -5.75
N VAL A 180 -11.72 -38.46 -4.47
CA VAL A 180 -12.22 -37.24 -3.85
C VAL A 180 -11.16 -36.18 -4.07
N THR A 181 -11.38 -35.31 -5.02
CA THR A 181 -10.61 -34.08 -5.21
C THR A 181 -11.30 -32.98 -4.40
N HIS A 182 -10.87 -32.76 -3.18
CA HIS A 182 -11.28 -31.59 -2.45
C HIS A 182 -10.34 -30.46 -2.80
N ASP A 183 -10.87 -29.56 -3.57
CA ASP A 183 -10.22 -28.31 -3.90
C ASP A 183 -10.38 -27.36 -2.68
N ASN A 184 -9.45 -27.46 -1.70
CA ASN A 184 -9.37 -26.46 -0.63
C ASN A 184 -8.81 -25.15 -1.19
N ILE A 185 -9.28 -24.79 -2.38
CA ILE A 185 -8.87 -23.60 -3.11
C ILE A 185 -10.10 -22.82 -3.57
N LEU A 186 -10.00 -21.52 -3.44
CA LEU A 186 -10.96 -20.57 -4.01
C LEU A 186 -10.34 -19.93 -5.25
N ALA A 187 -11.09 -19.91 -6.32
CA ALA A 187 -10.74 -19.14 -7.50
C ALA A 187 -11.08 -17.67 -7.23
N VAL A 188 -10.10 -16.79 -7.35
CA VAL A 188 -10.28 -15.33 -7.25
C VAL A 188 -10.33 -14.77 -8.66
N THR A 189 -11.42 -14.12 -8.99
CA THR A 189 -11.61 -13.45 -10.30
C THR A 189 -10.79 -12.17 -10.39
N ASN A 190 -10.63 -11.64 -11.61
CA ASN A 190 -9.99 -10.35 -11.83
C ASN A 190 -10.74 -9.21 -11.10
N TYR A 191 -12.08 -9.27 -11.07
CA TYR A 191 -12.89 -8.31 -10.35
C TYR A 191 -12.62 -8.33 -8.84
N GLU A 192 -12.71 -9.49 -8.22
CA GLU A 192 -12.46 -9.67 -6.78
C GLU A 192 -11.03 -9.27 -6.39
N TYR A 193 -10.06 -9.55 -7.25
CA TYR A 193 -8.67 -9.14 -7.02
C TYR A 193 -8.54 -7.62 -6.96
N GLU A 194 -9.11 -6.89 -7.91
CA GLU A 194 -9.07 -5.43 -7.93
C GLU A 194 -9.88 -4.81 -6.77
N GLU A 195 -11.03 -5.40 -6.44
CA GLU A 195 -11.84 -4.98 -5.29
C GLU A 195 -11.07 -5.12 -3.97
N ASN A 196 -10.43 -6.28 -3.77
CA ASN A 196 -9.57 -6.52 -2.60
C ASN A 196 -8.39 -5.54 -2.53
N LEU A 197 -7.78 -5.20 -3.67
CA LEU A 197 -6.73 -4.18 -3.72
C LEU A 197 -7.26 -2.79 -3.36
N ASN A 198 -8.45 -2.43 -3.83
CA ASN A 198 -9.08 -1.16 -3.49
C ASN A 198 -9.47 -1.09 -2.01
N ASP A 199 -9.99 -2.17 -1.46
CA ASP A 199 -10.38 -2.25 -0.05
C ASP A 199 -9.17 -2.26 0.89
N ALA A 200 -8.07 -2.87 0.48
CA ALA A 200 -6.83 -2.80 1.23
C ALA A 200 -6.32 -1.36 1.42
N LYS A 201 -6.57 -0.46 0.45
CA LYS A 201 -6.22 0.96 0.55
C LYS A 201 -7.05 1.73 1.58
N ARG A 202 -8.22 1.22 1.99
CA ARG A 202 -9.07 1.87 2.99
C ARG A 202 -8.48 1.86 4.39
N ARG A 203 -7.60 0.91 4.68
CA ARG A 203 -6.96 0.80 5.98
C ARG A 203 -5.69 1.63 6.02
N ILE A 204 -5.77 2.79 6.66
CA ILE A 204 -4.66 3.74 6.77
C ILE A 204 -4.24 3.92 8.23
N LYS A 205 -3.04 4.46 8.41
CA LYS A 205 -2.54 4.89 9.72
C LYS A 205 -2.67 6.39 9.85
N ILE A 206 -3.23 6.85 10.96
CA ILE A 206 -3.36 8.26 11.29
C ILE A 206 -2.43 8.58 12.45
N LEU A 207 -1.70 9.68 12.32
CA LEU A 207 -0.88 10.22 13.39
C LEU A 207 -1.80 10.78 14.48
N LYS A 208 -1.53 10.48 15.74
CA LYS A 208 -2.25 11.09 16.87
C LYS A 208 -2.00 12.59 16.95
N GLU A 209 -2.99 13.33 17.39
CA GLU A 209 -2.95 14.79 17.50
C GLU A 209 -1.78 15.28 18.37
N ASP A 210 -1.44 14.59 19.45
CA ASP A 210 -0.34 14.92 20.36
C ASP A 210 1.03 15.00 19.65
N TYR A 211 1.20 14.28 18.55
CA TYR A 211 2.45 14.24 17.78
C TYR A 211 2.44 15.16 16.56
N LEU A 212 1.33 15.83 16.28
CA LEU A 212 1.16 16.66 15.09
C LEU A 212 2.19 17.80 15.03
N ASP A 213 2.39 18.49 16.15
CA ASP A 213 3.37 19.59 16.23
C ASP A 213 4.81 19.12 16.00
N VAL A 214 5.15 17.91 16.43
CA VAL A 214 6.47 17.32 16.19
C VAL A 214 6.70 17.14 14.70
N VAL A 215 5.74 16.52 13.99
CA VAL A 215 5.82 16.29 12.54
C VAL A 215 5.86 17.64 11.78
N ILE A 216 5.08 18.63 12.18
CA ILE A 216 5.09 19.97 11.58
C ILE A 216 6.48 20.64 11.73
N ASN A 217 7.09 20.55 12.91
CA ASN A 217 8.42 21.11 13.16
C ASN A 217 9.51 20.37 12.40
N ASP A 218 9.42 19.05 12.31
CA ASP A 218 10.32 18.24 11.49
C ASP A 218 10.21 18.63 10.01
N MET A 219 8.98 18.80 9.50
CA MET A 219 8.74 19.25 8.14
C MET A 219 9.40 20.60 7.87
N ARG A 220 9.21 21.58 8.77
CA ARG A 220 9.86 22.89 8.66
C ARG A 220 11.38 22.80 8.62
N THR A 221 11.94 21.89 9.39
CA THR A 221 13.40 21.68 9.48
C THR A 221 13.95 20.99 8.25
N ILE A 222 13.27 19.93 7.78
CA ILE A 222 13.67 19.16 6.59
C ILE A 222 13.60 20.03 5.33
N MET A 223 12.60 20.88 5.23
CA MET A 223 12.39 21.73 4.05
C MET A 223 13.35 22.91 3.95
N LYS A 224 14.00 23.31 5.05
CA LYS A 224 15.02 24.38 4.99
C LYS A 224 16.24 23.94 4.19
N TYR A 225 16.78 24.86 3.39
CA TYR A 225 18.08 24.64 2.78
C TYR A 225 19.18 24.75 3.85
N LYS A 226 20.03 23.75 3.91
CA LYS A 226 21.28 23.85 4.65
C LYS A 226 22.27 24.70 3.83
N PRO A 227 23.07 25.56 4.44
CA PRO A 227 24.14 26.23 3.76
C PRO A 227 25.03 25.21 3.07
N SER A 228 25.26 25.37 1.78
CA SER A 228 26.20 24.51 1.02
C SER A 228 27.57 25.19 1.02
N SER A 229 28.61 24.44 1.38
CA SER A 229 29.99 24.92 1.26
C SER A 229 30.41 25.20 -0.19
N GLN A 230 29.64 24.70 -1.15
CA GLN A 230 29.86 24.92 -2.58
C GLN A 230 29.18 26.20 -3.10
N TYR A 231 28.26 26.78 -2.35
CA TYR A 231 27.53 27.98 -2.76
C TYR A 231 28.28 29.22 -2.31
N ILE A 232 28.75 30.02 -3.25
CA ILE A 232 29.42 31.30 -3.00
C ILE A 232 28.41 32.43 -3.20
N ASP A 233 27.81 32.52 -4.37
CA ASP A 233 26.75 33.47 -4.68
C ASP A 233 25.80 32.91 -5.78
N ARG A 234 24.87 33.77 -6.26
CA ARG A 234 23.86 33.43 -7.25
C ARG A 234 24.44 32.95 -8.60
N GLY A 235 25.59 33.49 -9.00
CA GLY A 235 26.24 33.18 -10.26
C GLY A 235 27.44 32.22 -10.14
N LEU A 236 27.90 31.95 -8.92
CA LEU A 236 29.13 31.22 -8.69
C LEU A 236 28.96 30.09 -7.68
N LYS A 237 29.35 28.89 -8.10
CA LYS A 237 29.46 27.71 -7.23
C LYS A 237 30.90 27.22 -7.25
N GLN A 238 31.43 26.92 -6.09
CA GLN A 238 32.75 26.29 -5.96
C GLN A 238 32.63 24.79 -6.18
N ALA A 239 33.39 24.25 -7.17
CA ALA A 239 33.46 22.82 -7.35
C ALA A 239 34.30 22.19 -6.24
N TYR A 240 33.73 21.21 -5.54
CA TYR A 240 34.48 20.39 -4.59
C TYR A 240 34.95 19.12 -5.29
N ASN A 241 36.25 19.03 -5.55
CA ASN A 241 36.86 17.82 -6.08
C ASN A 241 37.79 17.22 -5.00
N PRO A 242 37.40 16.12 -4.33
CA PRO A 242 38.21 15.52 -3.27
C PRO A 242 39.54 14.97 -3.76
N ARG A 243 39.74 14.79 -5.09
CA ARG A 243 41.02 14.38 -5.70
C ARG A 243 42.01 15.52 -5.88
N LEU A 244 41.54 16.78 -5.85
CA LEU A 244 42.38 17.96 -5.98
C LEU A 244 42.70 18.61 -4.65
N SER A 245 41.88 18.39 -3.63
CA SER A 245 42.03 18.96 -2.29
C SER A 245 42.90 18.12 -1.35
N GLY A 246 43.71 17.19 -1.87
CA GLY A 246 44.68 16.34 -1.18
C GLY A 246 44.78 16.50 0.34
N GLN A 247 43.77 16.01 1.06
CA GLN A 247 43.81 15.69 2.49
C GLN A 247 42.99 14.44 2.75
#